data_6f7e6fc9a67c002962b3fc63602d383e
#
_entry.id   6f7e6fc9a67c002962b3fc63602d383e
#
_cell.length_a   1.000
_cell.length_b   1.000
_cell.length_c   1.000
_cell.angle_alpha   90.00
_cell.angle_beta   90.00
_cell.angle_gamma   90.00
#
_symmetry.space_group_name_H-M   'P 1'
#
loop_
_entity.id
_entity.type
_entity.pdbx_description
1 polymer ?
#
loop_
_entity_poly.entity_id
_entity_poly.type
_entity_poly.pdbx_seq_one_letter_code
_entity_poly.pdbx_strand_id
1 'polypeptide(L)'
;IGDVFAINKSDLDGADKLVREINMMLDLDDHMSDWRPPIRKVVANRGEGIAELVDTLEEHRSHIEGNGVLAERRTRRTRDEMLDILHAGVRRSIESRIVDTGRLDDYVARIKAHETDPYTVVGGVMSEMLTK
;
A
#
# COMPACT_ATOMS: atom_id res chain seq x y z
N ILE A 1 8.18 -1.36 7.58
CA ILE A 1 8.42 -2.59 8.37
C ILE A 1 7.14 -2.91 9.14
N GLY A 2 6.89 -4.21 9.46
CA GLY A 2 5.72 -4.63 10.23
C GLY A 2 5.77 -4.15 11.69
N ASP A 3 4.61 -3.97 12.30
CA ASP A 3 4.52 -3.52 13.70
C ASP A 3 4.58 -4.70 14.71
N VAL A 4 4.21 -5.91 14.29
CA VAL A 4 4.29 -7.17 15.05
C VAL A 4 4.60 -8.30 14.08
N PHE A 5 5.48 -9.22 14.46
CA PHE A 5 5.81 -10.40 13.66
C PHE A 5 5.26 -11.66 14.34
N ALA A 6 4.47 -12.43 13.59
CA ALA A 6 3.99 -13.74 14.03
C ALA A 6 4.61 -14.84 13.16
N ILE A 7 5.44 -15.71 13.76
CA ILE A 7 6.04 -16.86 13.09
C ILE A 7 5.15 -18.07 13.35
N ASN A 8 4.35 -18.42 12.36
CA ASN A 8 3.47 -19.60 12.44
C ASN A 8 4.24 -20.88 12.11
N LYS A 9 3.69 -22.00 12.55
CA LYS A 9 4.31 -23.34 12.45
C LYS A 9 5.68 -23.39 13.14
N SER A 10 5.77 -22.75 14.31
CA SER A 10 7.03 -22.64 15.06
C SER A 10 7.48 -23.95 15.72
N ASP A 11 6.69 -24.99 15.58
CA ASP A 11 7.02 -26.39 15.91
C ASP A 11 7.93 -27.06 14.85
N LEU A 12 8.08 -26.45 13.68
CA LEU A 12 8.96 -26.95 12.63
C LEU A 12 10.39 -26.40 12.76
N ASP A 13 11.35 -27.19 12.24
CA ASP A 13 12.74 -26.78 12.17
C ASP A 13 12.90 -25.47 11.37
N GLY A 14 13.75 -24.57 11.89
CA GLY A 14 14.05 -23.28 11.25
C GLY A 14 13.32 -22.07 11.84
N ALA A 15 12.29 -22.27 12.68
CA ALA A 15 11.59 -21.15 13.31
C ALA A 15 12.54 -20.24 14.12
N ASP A 16 13.48 -20.83 14.88
CA ASP A 16 14.47 -20.08 15.65
C ASP A 16 15.51 -19.36 14.77
N LYS A 17 15.81 -19.91 13.60
CA LYS A 17 16.66 -19.23 12.62
C LYS A 17 15.95 -17.99 12.09
N LEU A 18 14.67 -18.09 11.73
CA LEU A 18 13.86 -16.98 11.25
C LEU A 18 13.71 -15.88 12.31
N VAL A 19 13.52 -16.24 13.60
CA VAL A 19 13.52 -15.26 14.71
C VAL A 19 14.81 -14.45 14.73
N ARG A 20 15.97 -15.13 14.59
CA ARG A 20 17.28 -14.45 14.57
C ARG A 20 17.43 -13.52 13.36
N GLU A 21 17.02 -13.99 12.18
CA GLU A 21 17.10 -13.19 10.94
C GLU A 21 16.22 -11.93 11.03
N ILE A 22 14.99 -12.04 11.57
CA ILE A 22 14.12 -10.88 11.76
C ILE A 22 14.72 -9.93 12.81
N ASN A 23 15.27 -10.43 13.93
CA ASN A 23 15.93 -9.57 14.89
C ASN A 23 17.13 -8.82 14.28
N MET A 24 17.95 -9.49 13.50
CA MET A 24 19.07 -8.85 12.77
C MET A 24 18.56 -7.77 11.81
N MET A 25 17.46 -8.00 11.11
CA MET A 25 16.83 -7.00 10.23
C MET A 25 16.33 -5.81 11.04
N LEU A 26 15.68 -6.03 12.19
CA LEU A 26 15.21 -4.97 13.06
C LEU A 26 16.35 -4.16 13.70
N ASP A 27 17.49 -4.80 13.97
CA ASP A 27 18.68 -4.14 14.50
C ASP A 27 19.40 -3.26 13.47
N LEU A 28 19.14 -3.45 12.18
CA LEU A 28 19.67 -2.61 11.09
C LEU A 28 18.77 -1.39 10.81
N ASP A 29 17.57 -1.34 11.39
CA ASP A 29 16.67 -0.20 11.23
C ASP A 29 17.03 0.92 12.20
N ASP A 30 17.78 1.91 11.72
CA ASP A 30 18.17 3.10 12.46
C ASP A 30 17.00 4.06 12.79
N HIS A 31 15.78 3.72 12.39
CA HIS A 31 14.61 4.52 12.73
C HIS A 31 14.28 4.31 14.20
N MET A 32 14.61 5.29 15.03
CA MET A 32 14.26 5.36 16.45
C MET A 32 12.72 5.46 16.61
N SER A 33 12.06 4.32 16.45
CA SER A 33 10.63 4.20 16.78
C SER A 33 10.53 3.88 18.28
N ASP A 34 9.60 4.52 18.97
CA ASP A 34 9.26 4.20 20.37
C ASP A 34 8.65 2.78 20.52
N TRP A 35 8.42 2.11 19.40
CA TRP A 35 7.90 0.74 19.33
C TRP A 35 8.88 -0.16 18.56
N ARG A 36 9.57 -1.06 19.28
CA ARG A 36 10.31 -2.16 18.65
C ARG A 36 9.35 -3.30 18.34
N PRO A 37 9.19 -3.72 17.08
CA PRO A 37 8.28 -4.79 16.72
C PRO A 37 8.59 -6.10 17.44
N PRO A 38 7.69 -6.63 18.29
CA PRO A 38 7.88 -7.91 18.95
C PRO A 38 7.68 -9.06 17.97
N ILE A 39 8.39 -10.17 18.23
CA ILE A 39 8.29 -11.41 17.46
C ILE A 39 7.64 -12.45 18.35
N ARG A 40 6.53 -13.05 17.90
CA ARG A 40 5.81 -14.12 18.58
C ARG A 40 5.86 -15.40 17.77
N LYS A 41 6.20 -16.52 18.41
CA LYS A 41 6.13 -17.85 17.82
C LYS A 41 4.76 -18.45 18.10
N VAL A 42 4.10 -18.99 17.09
CA VAL A 42 2.76 -19.60 17.23
C VAL A 42 2.69 -20.93 16.48
N VAL A 43 1.80 -21.81 16.98
CA VAL A 43 1.39 -23.03 16.28
C VAL A 43 -0.14 -22.98 16.17
N ALA A 44 -0.63 -22.29 15.13
CA ALA A 44 -2.02 -21.89 15.02
C ALA A 44 -3.03 -23.06 15.09
N ASN A 45 -2.70 -24.24 14.51
CA ASN A 45 -3.54 -25.42 14.55
C ASN A 45 -3.67 -26.08 15.94
N ARG A 46 -2.78 -25.71 16.88
CA ARG A 46 -2.81 -26.17 18.29
C ARG A 46 -3.22 -25.07 19.25
N GLY A 47 -3.35 -23.85 18.79
CA GLY A 47 -3.61 -22.68 19.64
C GLY A 47 -2.42 -22.22 20.47
N GLU A 48 -1.23 -22.83 20.28
CA GLU A 48 -0.02 -22.48 21.04
C GLU A 48 0.48 -21.08 20.63
N GLY A 49 0.78 -20.23 21.63
CA GLY A 49 1.28 -18.86 21.43
C GLY A 49 0.24 -17.86 20.91
N ILE A 50 -1.02 -18.26 20.75
CA ILE A 50 -2.09 -17.38 20.24
C ILE A 50 -2.50 -16.35 21.29
N ALA A 51 -2.59 -16.73 22.57
CA ALA A 51 -2.94 -15.80 23.64
C ALA A 51 -1.90 -14.68 23.75
N GLU A 52 -0.63 -15.01 23.77
CA GLU A 52 0.49 -14.05 23.81
C GLU A 52 0.56 -13.17 22.59
N LEU A 53 0.16 -13.69 21.41
CA LEU A 53 0.04 -12.88 20.20
C LEU A 53 -1.11 -11.87 20.33
N VAL A 54 -2.25 -12.27 20.86
CA VAL A 54 -3.40 -11.36 21.08
C VAL A 54 -3.03 -10.26 22.07
N ASP A 55 -2.43 -10.61 23.20
CA ASP A 55 -1.95 -9.62 24.18
C ASP A 55 -0.99 -8.61 23.54
N THR A 56 -0.05 -9.10 22.72
CA THR A 56 0.89 -8.25 21.98
C THR A 56 0.20 -7.29 21.01
N LEU A 57 -0.85 -7.74 20.34
CA LEU A 57 -1.65 -6.89 19.44
C LEU A 57 -2.43 -5.82 20.21
N GLU A 58 -2.94 -6.15 21.39
CA GLU A 58 -3.61 -5.19 22.29
C GLU A 58 -2.65 -4.16 22.87
N GLU A 59 -1.44 -4.58 23.26
CA GLU A 59 -0.36 -3.68 23.68
C GLU A 59 0.00 -2.71 22.54
N HIS A 60 0.22 -3.22 21.34
CA HIS A 60 0.51 -2.37 20.18
C HIS A 60 -0.63 -1.40 19.89
N ARG A 61 -1.88 -1.89 19.92
CA ARG A 61 -3.06 -1.03 19.74
C ARG A 61 -3.10 0.11 20.73
N SER A 62 -2.89 -0.20 22.01
CA SER A 62 -2.87 0.80 23.09
C SER A 62 -1.75 1.84 22.89
N HIS A 63 -0.57 1.37 22.44
CA HIS A 63 0.56 2.24 22.13
C HIS A 63 0.24 3.25 21.00
N ILE A 64 -0.33 2.78 19.88
CA ILE A 64 -0.65 3.66 18.74
C ILE A 64 -1.88 4.55 18.97
N GLU A 65 -2.80 4.14 19.83
CA GLU A 65 -3.95 4.96 20.23
C GLU A 65 -3.49 6.11 21.15
N GLY A 66 -2.61 5.82 22.11
CA GLY A 66 -2.09 6.81 23.05
C GLY A 66 -1.23 7.90 22.40
N ASN A 67 -0.52 7.58 21.34
CA ASN A 67 0.40 8.49 20.63
C ASN A 67 -0.21 9.25 19.45
N GLY A 68 -1.52 9.10 19.20
CA GLY A 68 -2.18 9.71 18.05
C GLY A 68 -1.82 9.12 16.67
N VAL A 69 -0.87 8.19 16.63
CA VAL A 69 -0.35 7.53 15.42
C VAL A 69 -1.47 6.81 14.66
N LEU A 70 -2.43 6.23 15.38
CA LEU A 70 -3.57 5.54 14.76
C LEU A 70 -4.44 6.50 13.95
N ALA A 71 -4.70 7.70 14.46
CA ALA A 71 -5.50 8.72 13.77
C ALA A 71 -4.78 9.20 12.50
N GLU A 72 -3.47 9.42 12.59
CA GLU A 72 -2.64 9.80 11.44
C GLU A 72 -2.61 8.70 10.36
N ARG A 73 -2.39 7.44 10.75
CA ARG A 73 -2.41 6.29 9.84
C ARG A 73 -3.76 6.13 9.14
N ARG A 74 -4.88 6.30 9.87
CA ARG A 74 -6.23 6.27 9.30
C ARG A 74 -6.43 7.40 8.27
N THR A 75 -6.01 8.62 8.60
CA THR A 75 -6.09 9.76 7.69
C THR A 75 -5.27 9.52 6.42
N ARG A 76 -4.05 9.03 6.55
CA ARG A 76 -3.18 8.69 5.40
C ARG A 76 -3.84 7.62 4.53
N ARG A 77 -4.30 6.51 5.13
CA ARG A 77 -4.98 5.43 4.40
C ARG A 77 -6.22 5.93 3.64
N THR A 78 -7.06 6.75 4.27
CA THR A 78 -8.24 7.32 3.61
C THR A 78 -7.85 8.23 2.44
N ARG A 79 -6.76 9.00 2.59
CA ARG A 79 -6.21 9.82 1.50
C ARG A 79 -5.74 8.97 0.33
N ASP A 80 -4.96 7.93 0.61
CA ASP A 80 -4.42 7.04 -0.42
C ASP A 80 -5.55 6.32 -1.16
N GLU A 81 -6.53 5.78 -0.45
CA GLU A 81 -7.72 5.15 -1.01
C GLU A 81 -8.53 6.12 -1.89
N MET A 82 -8.69 7.37 -1.45
CA MET A 82 -9.36 8.40 -2.25
C MET A 82 -8.61 8.70 -3.55
N LEU A 83 -7.28 8.79 -3.49
CA LEU A 83 -6.44 9.01 -4.69
C LEU A 83 -6.53 7.82 -5.64
N ASP A 84 -6.51 6.60 -5.15
CA ASP A 84 -6.66 5.39 -5.98
C ASP A 84 -8.02 5.36 -6.69
N ILE A 85 -9.10 5.71 -5.99
CA ILE A 85 -10.45 5.81 -6.57
C ILE A 85 -10.49 6.90 -7.65
N LEU A 86 -9.88 8.07 -7.40
CA LEU A 86 -9.78 9.15 -8.37
C LEU A 86 -9.00 8.72 -9.62
N HIS A 87 -7.81 8.12 -9.45
CA HIS A 87 -7.02 7.61 -10.57
C HIS A 87 -7.77 6.58 -11.40
N ALA A 88 -8.45 5.64 -10.74
CA ALA A 88 -9.28 4.64 -11.42
C ALA A 88 -10.47 5.29 -12.16
N GLY A 89 -11.07 6.33 -11.61
CA GLY A 89 -12.13 7.11 -12.24
C GLY A 89 -11.67 7.85 -13.49
N VAL A 90 -10.54 8.55 -13.38
CA VAL A 90 -9.93 9.27 -14.52
C VAL A 90 -9.56 8.28 -15.63
N ARG A 91 -8.90 7.17 -15.28
CA ARG A 91 -8.54 6.12 -16.24
C ARG A 91 -9.76 5.62 -17.02
N ARG A 92 -10.82 5.23 -16.31
CA ARG A 92 -12.08 4.79 -16.95
C ARG A 92 -12.68 5.83 -17.87
N SER A 93 -12.63 7.11 -17.47
CA SER A 93 -13.14 8.20 -18.30
C SER A 93 -12.33 8.37 -19.59
N ILE A 94 -11.00 8.21 -19.53
CA ILE A 94 -10.13 8.24 -20.69
C ILE A 94 -10.43 7.03 -21.59
N GLU A 95 -10.48 5.82 -21.02
CA GLU A 95 -10.78 4.59 -21.79
C GLU A 95 -12.10 4.73 -22.54
N SER A 96 -13.19 5.08 -21.86
CA SER A 96 -14.52 5.17 -22.48
C SER A 96 -14.68 6.30 -23.51
N ARG A 97 -13.98 7.42 -23.35
CA ARG A 97 -14.16 8.61 -24.22
C ARG A 97 -13.13 8.71 -25.33
N ILE A 98 -11.99 8.10 -25.16
CA ILE A 98 -10.84 8.27 -26.07
C ILE A 98 -10.47 6.95 -26.73
N VAL A 99 -10.33 5.86 -25.96
CA VAL A 99 -9.89 4.57 -26.48
C VAL A 99 -11.06 3.85 -27.18
N ASP A 100 -12.15 3.63 -26.47
CA ASP A 100 -13.30 2.88 -26.99
C ASP A 100 -14.01 3.56 -28.16
N THR A 101 -13.80 4.87 -28.33
CA THR A 101 -14.36 5.68 -29.42
C THR A 101 -13.45 5.72 -30.67
N GLY A 102 -12.26 5.11 -30.62
CA GLY A 102 -11.27 5.16 -31.72
C GLY A 102 -10.50 6.48 -31.83
N ARG A 103 -10.81 7.49 -31.02
CA ARG A 103 -10.14 8.80 -31.05
C ARG A 103 -8.63 8.70 -30.79
N LEU A 104 -8.20 7.68 -30.05
CA LEU A 104 -6.77 7.46 -29.80
C LEU A 104 -6.02 7.18 -31.10
N ASP A 105 -6.58 6.34 -31.96
CA ASP A 105 -5.96 5.98 -33.25
C ASP A 105 -5.90 7.19 -34.18
N ASP A 106 -6.94 8.03 -34.19
CA ASP A 106 -6.94 9.28 -34.95
C ASP A 106 -5.85 10.25 -34.48
N TYR A 107 -5.68 10.39 -33.17
CA TYR A 107 -4.60 11.22 -32.59
C TYR A 107 -3.22 10.66 -32.95
N VAL A 108 -3.02 9.35 -32.87
CA VAL A 108 -1.78 8.69 -33.27
C VAL A 108 -1.46 8.91 -34.76
N ALA A 109 -2.47 8.81 -35.63
CA ALA A 109 -2.31 9.05 -37.06
C ALA A 109 -1.85 10.50 -37.34
N ARG A 110 -2.48 11.50 -36.71
CA ARG A 110 -2.13 12.91 -36.85
C ARG A 110 -0.72 13.23 -36.32
N ILE A 111 -0.32 12.60 -35.21
CA ILE A 111 1.03 12.77 -34.67
C ILE A 111 2.07 12.18 -35.64
N LYS A 112 1.82 10.99 -36.22
CA LYS A 112 2.69 10.38 -37.22
C LYS A 112 2.80 11.22 -38.49
N ALA A 113 1.73 11.93 -38.88
CA ALA A 113 1.73 12.85 -40.01
C ALA A 113 2.42 14.21 -39.69
N HIS A 114 2.97 14.39 -38.50
CA HIS A 114 3.56 15.66 -38.02
C HIS A 114 2.58 16.86 -38.04
N GLU A 115 1.27 16.60 -37.96
CA GLU A 115 0.24 17.64 -37.88
C GLU A 115 0.06 18.21 -36.47
N THR A 116 0.48 17.47 -35.47
CA THR A 116 0.42 17.82 -34.06
C THR A 116 1.47 17.04 -33.26
N ASP A 117 1.58 17.36 -31.99
CA ASP A 117 2.45 16.66 -31.04
C ASP A 117 1.66 16.03 -29.87
N PRO A 118 2.22 15.04 -29.15
CA PRO A 118 1.54 14.38 -28.03
C PRO A 118 1.08 15.31 -26.91
N TYR A 119 1.87 16.35 -26.59
CA TYR A 119 1.55 17.25 -25.48
C TYR A 119 0.37 18.16 -25.83
N THR A 120 0.30 18.65 -27.06
CA THR A 120 -0.83 19.45 -27.56
C THR A 120 -2.10 18.64 -27.55
N VAL A 121 -2.06 17.37 -28.01
CA VAL A 121 -3.22 16.45 -27.98
C VAL A 121 -3.68 16.21 -26.56
N VAL A 122 -2.79 15.83 -25.64
CA VAL A 122 -3.13 15.59 -24.23
C VAL A 122 -3.70 16.82 -23.57
N GLY A 123 -3.13 18.02 -23.82
CA GLY A 123 -3.66 19.27 -23.31
C GLY A 123 -5.09 19.55 -23.75
N GLY A 124 -5.40 19.29 -25.04
CA GLY A 124 -6.76 19.41 -25.56
C GLY A 124 -7.75 18.44 -24.92
N VAL A 125 -7.38 17.16 -24.80
CA VAL A 125 -8.18 16.11 -24.15
C VAL A 125 -8.47 16.47 -22.68
N MET A 126 -7.44 16.90 -21.94
CA MET A 126 -7.61 17.28 -20.54
C MET A 126 -8.53 18.49 -20.40
N SER A 127 -8.41 19.50 -21.25
CA SER A 127 -9.32 20.66 -21.25
C SER A 127 -10.77 20.25 -21.52
N GLU A 128 -11.02 19.37 -22.49
CA GLU A 128 -12.37 18.83 -22.80
C GLU A 128 -12.95 18.05 -21.62
N MET A 129 -12.12 17.29 -20.89
CA MET A 129 -12.59 16.48 -19.74
C MET A 129 -12.90 17.32 -18.50
N LEU A 130 -12.22 18.44 -18.30
CA LEU A 130 -12.40 19.30 -17.13
C LEU A 130 -13.51 20.35 -17.29
N THR A 131 -13.97 20.60 -18.53
CA THR A 131 -14.97 21.65 -18.82
C THR A 131 -16.42 21.12 -18.79
N LYS A 132 -16.65 19.85 -18.44
CA LYS A 132 -17.96 19.22 -18.26
C LYS A 132 -18.16 18.75 -16.82
#